data_c48a339130b24b9094467f678bc0de7f
#
_entry.id   c48a339130b24b9094467f678bc0de7f
#
_cell.length_a   1.000
_cell.length_b   1.000
_cell.length_c   1.000
_cell.angle_alpha   90.00
_cell.angle_beta   90.00
_cell.angle_gamma   90.00
#
_symmetry.space_group_name_H-M   'P 1'
#
loop_
_entity.id
_entity.type
_entity.pdbx_description
1 polymer ?
#
loop_
_entity_poly.entity_id
_entity_poly.type
_entity_poly.pdbx_seq_one_letter_code
_entity_poly.pdbx_strand_id
1 'polypeptide(L)'
;MIVGLGSGSTAAFAVEALARRHRQGLRFVGISTSERTAAQAKAADIPLTSFSEHRQIDLTIDGADEVERGTLNLIKGLGGALLREKIVAAASHRLAIVVDGSKLVDRLGTHTPVPVEVVAFGLEATRESLEVLGASARARVSSGMTFVTDGGNRILDCDFGRITDPARLEERIRRIVGVVESGLFVSRADPVFVADAAGVHRLDSARAHRGSPPILVIMGVSGSGKSTIAEELSARLGWPFEEGDSLHPESNIAKMHAGIPLTDADRLPWLERVAAWIDGQRAKKQPGIITCSALKRSYRQIIIGDRPEARLVYLRSGRDLIAEHLAGRHGHFMPAALLQSQIDTLEEPDQREDPLTVDAGAPAAHVADEIIRFLGASATVVQGVSAHPN
;
A
#
# COMPACT_ATOMS: atom_id res chain seq x y z
N MET A 1 11.11 -25.51 -3.60
CA MET A 1 10.25 -24.38 -3.22
C MET A 1 8.81 -24.79 -3.43
N ILE A 2 7.92 -24.44 -2.50
CA ILE A 2 6.47 -24.68 -2.61
C ILE A 2 5.83 -23.37 -3.08
N VAL A 3 5.07 -23.41 -4.17
CA VAL A 3 4.46 -22.21 -4.77
C VAL A 3 2.94 -22.35 -4.78
N GLY A 4 2.25 -21.39 -4.17
CA GLY A 4 0.80 -21.24 -4.29
C GLY A 4 0.45 -20.66 -5.67
N LEU A 5 -0.41 -21.36 -6.40
CA LEU A 5 -0.86 -21.00 -7.73
C LEU A 5 -2.27 -20.41 -7.63
N GLY A 6 -2.37 -19.09 -7.81
CA GLY A 6 -3.60 -18.32 -7.73
C GLY A 6 -4.62 -18.64 -8.83
N SER A 7 -5.79 -18.06 -8.71
CA SER A 7 -6.91 -18.23 -9.65
C SER A 7 -7.25 -16.92 -10.36
N GLY A 8 -7.92 -17.03 -11.52
CA GLY A 8 -8.35 -15.90 -12.33
C GLY A 8 -7.51 -15.65 -13.56
N SER A 9 -7.92 -14.68 -14.38
CA SER A 9 -7.30 -14.39 -15.68
C SER A 9 -5.84 -13.94 -15.54
N THR A 10 -5.55 -13.07 -14.58
CA THR A 10 -4.19 -12.56 -14.36
C THR A 10 -3.29 -13.64 -13.77
N ALA A 11 -3.77 -14.44 -12.81
CA ALA A 11 -3.03 -15.55 -12.23
C ALA A 11 -2.68 -16.63 -13.29
N ALA A 12 -3.54 -16.81 -14.29
CA ALA A 12 -3.26 -17.74 -15.39
C ALA A 12 -1.97 -17.41 -16.15
N PHE A 13 -1.71 -16.11 -16.40
CA PHE A 13 -0.44 -15.67 -17.01
C PHE A 13 0.76 -15.95 -16.10
N ALA A 14 0.59 -15.82 -14.78
CA ALA A 14 1.65 -16.17 -13.83
C ALA A 14 1.96 -17.68 -13.86
N VAL A 15 0.94 -18.54 -13.92
CA VAL A 15 1.11 -20.00 -14.07
C VAL A 15 1.86 -20.34 -15.36
N GLU A 16 1.51 -19.70 -16.49
CA GLU A 16 2.25 -19.88 -17.75
C GLU A 16 3.71 -19.43 -17.67
N ALA A 17 3.96 -18.28 -17.00
CA ALA A 17 5.32 -17.80 -16.78
C ALA A 17 6.13 -18.78 -15.90
N LEU A 18 5.53 -19.32 -14.85
CA LEU A 18 6.14 -20.32 -13.98
C LEU A 18 6.43 -21.61 -14.76
N ALA A 19 5.53 -22.05 -15.64
CA ALA A 19 5.75 -23.21 -16.50
C ALA A 19 6.95 -23.01 -17.44
N ARG A 20 7.08 -21.82 -18.05
CA ARG A 20 8.28 -21.48 -18.85
C ARG A 20 9.56 -21.56 -18.02
N ARG A 21 9.56 -21.00 -16.81
CA ARG A 21 10.69 -21.04 -15.89
C ARG A 21 11.00 -22.46 -15.41
N HIS A 22 9.97 -23.27 -15.18
CA HIS A 22 10.14 -24.69 -14.81
C HIS A 22 10.89 -25.48 -15.91
N ARG A 23 10.49 -25.31 -17.17
CA ARG A 23 11.20 -25.89 -18.31
C ARG A 23 12.64 -25.39 -18.46
N GLN A 24 12.94 -24.18 -17.99
CA GLN A 24 14.30 -23.61 -17.95
C GLN A 24 15.12 -24.07 -16.73
N GLY A 25 14.59 -24.97 -15.90
CA GLY A 25 15.31 -25.56 -14.76
C GLY A 25 14.92 -25.05 -13.39
N LEU A 26 13.96 -24.11 -13.27
CA LEU A 26 13.44 -23.70 -11.95
C LEU A 26 12.73 -24.88 -11.29
N ARG A 27 13.15 -25.29 -10.09
CA ARG A 27 12.58 -26.42 -9.35
C ARG A 27 11.61 -25.93 -8.27
N PHE A 28 10.33 -26.28 -8.44
CA PHE A 28 9.26 -26.04 -7.46
C PHE A 28 8.15 -27.06 -7.66
N VAL A 29 7.25 -27.15 -6.67
CA VAL A 29 5.97 -27.85 -6.75
C VAL A 29 4.85 -26.86 -6.40
N GLY A 30 3.68 -27.03 -7.02
CA GLY A 30 2.55 -26.09 -6.90
C GLY A 30 1.46 -26.59 -5.97
N ILE A 31 0.82 -25.68 -5.21
CA ILE A 31 -0.49 -25.90 -4.58
C ILE A 31 -1.48 -24.94 -5.24
N SER A 32 -2.51 -25.45 -5.89
CA SER A 32 -3.49 -24.66 -6.63
C SER A 32 -4.62 -24.17 -5.72
N THR A 33 -5.14 -22.97 -6.04
CA THR A 33 -6.29 -22.37 -5.32
C THR A 33 -7.64 -22.75 -5.91
N SER A 34 -7.68 -23.48 -7.05
CA SER A 34 -8.91 -23.96 -7.67
C SER A 34 -8.67 -25.18 -8.54
N GLU A 35 -9.73 -25.95 -8.83
CA GLU A 35 -9.67 -27.08 -9.77
C GLU A 35 -9.26 -26.62 -11.16
N ARG A 36 -9.72 -25.44 -11.60
CA ARG A 36 -9.33 -24.86 -12.89
C ARG A 36 -7.83 -24.59 -12.96
N THR A 37 -7.24 -23.99 -11.91
CA THR A 37 -5.80 -23.73 -11.85
C THR A 37 -5.01 -25.03 -11.76
N ALA A 38 -5.52 -26.05 -11.04
CA ALA A 38 -4.90 -27.38 -11.01
C ALA A 38 -4.84 -28.02 -12.40
N ALA A 39 -5.93 -27.94 -13.17
CA ALA A 39 -5.96 -28.45 -14.54
C ALA A 39 -4.98 -27.72 -15.46
N GLN A 40 -4.91 -26.36 -15.35
CA GLN A 40 -3.95 -25.55 -16.11
C GLN A 40 -2.50 -25.91 -15.77
N ALA A 41 -2.18 -26.05 -14.48
CA ALA A 41 -0.83 -26.39 -14.03
C ALA A 41 -0.41 -27.79 -14.54
N LYS A 42 -1.31 -28.78 -14.46
CA LYS A 42 -1.08 -30.12 -15.01
C LYS A 42 -0.85 -30.09 -16.52
N ALA A 43 -1.65 -29.35 -17.27
CA ALA A 43 -1.50 -29.20 -18.73
C ALA A 43 -0.18 -28.48 -19.11
N ALA A 44 0.42 -27.73 -18.18
CA ALA A 44 1.69 -27.02 -18.34
C ALA A 44 2.90 -27.75 -17.74
N ASP A 45 2.73 -29.04 -17.34
CA ASP A 45 3.74 -29.90 -16.73
C ASP A 45 4.33 -29.35 -15.41
N ILE A 46 3.56 -28.58 -14.66
CA ILE A 46 3.93 -28.15 -13.32
C ILE A 46 3.56 -29.26 -12.32
N PRO A 47 4.52 -29.79 -11.56
CA PRO A 47 4.22 -30.78 -10.52
C PRO A 47 3.38 -30.16 -9.41
N LEU A 48 2.29 -30.82 -9.03
CA LEU A 48 1.39 -30.39 -7.96
C LEU A 48 1.59 -31.24 -6.71
N THR A 49 1.34 -30.62 -5.58
CA THR A 49 1.31 -31.23 -4.24
C THR A 49 0.07 -30.74 -3.48
N SER A 50 -0.07 -31.14 -2.23
CA SER A 50 -1.22 -30.82 -1.38
C SER A 50 -0.81 -30.43 0.04
N PHE A 51 -1.76 -29.93 0.83
CA PHE A 51 -1.55 -29.64 2.27
C PHE A 51 -1.32 -30.88 3.14
N SER A 52 -1.61 -32.07 2.65
CA SER A 52 -1.24 -33.33 3.37
C SER A 52 0.26 -33.57 3.37
N GLU A 53 0.97 -33.09 2.35
CA GLU A 53 2.42 -33.24 2.20
C GLU A 53 3.18 -31.99 2.66
N HIS A 54 2.65 -30.79 2.36
CA HIS A 54 3.28 -29.52 2.66
C HIS A 54 2.31 -28.55 3.32
N ARG A 55 2.56 -28.22 4.59
CA ARG A 55 1.70 -27.35 5.39
C ARG A 55 1.99 -25.86 5.23
N GLN A 56 3.17 -25.52 4.71
CA GLN A 56 3.63 -24.15 4.49
C GLN A 56 4.01 -23.96 3.04
N ILE A 57 3.78 -22.76 2.55
CA ILE A 57 4.04 -22.33 1.18
C ILE A 57 5.06 -21.21 1.22
N ASP A 58 6.11 -21.29 0.39
CA ASP A 58 7.17 -20.28 0.37
C ASP A 58 6.66 -18.96 -0.23
N LEU A 59 5.93 -19.06 -1.34
CA LEU A 59 5.42 -17.91 -2.08
C LEU A 59 4.12 -18.28 -2.78
N THR A 60 3.06 -17.48 -2.60
CA THR A 60 1.87 -17.55 -3.45
C THR A 60 1.87 -16.37 -4.42
N ILE A 61 1.52 -16.64 -5.68
CA ILE A 61 1.30 -15.65 -6.73
C ILE A 61 -0.17 -15.71 -7.12
N ASP A 62 -0.90 -14.60 -6.96
CA ASP A 62 -2.34 -14.55 -7.22
C ASP A 62 -2.76 -13.20 -7.81
N GLY A 63 -3.99 -13.08 -8.29
CA GLY A 63 -4.62 -11.83 -8.70
C GLY A 63 -5.45 -11.20 -7.59
N ALA A 64 -6.04 -10.04 -7.88
CA ALA A 64 -7.06 -9.42 -7.03
C ALA A 64 -8.12 -8.71 -7.87
N ASP A 65 -9.30 -8.53 -7.30
CA ASP A 65 -10.42 -7.83 -7.94
C ASP A 65 -10.36 -6.33 -7.64
N GLU A 66 -9.95 -5.96 -6.42
CA GLU A 66 -9.54 -4.60 -6.03
C GLU A 66 -8.32 -4.66 -5.11
N VAL A 67 -7.49 -3.62 -5.20
CA VAL A 67 -6.32 -3.38 -4.32
C VAL A 67 -6.41 -1.96 -3.79
N GLU A 68 -6.54 -1.81 -2.47
CA GLU A 68 -6.54 -0.50 -1.82
C GLU A 68 -5.14 0.08 -1.77
N ARG A 69 -4.97 1.32 -2.26
CA ARG A 69 -3.68 2.02 -2.24
C ARG A 69 -3.18 2.19 -0.81
N GLY A 70 -1.89 2.12 -0.63
CA GLY A 70 -1.20 2.30 0.65
C GLY A 70 -1.33 1.12 1.61
N THR A 71 -2.52 0.59 1.85
CA THR A 71 -2.73 -0.53 2.76
C THR A 71 -2.48 -1.89 2.12
N LEU A 72 -2.64 -1.97 0.79
CA LEU A 72 -2.68 -3.19 -0.02
C LEU A 72 -3.69 -4.22 0.51
N ASN A 73 -4.76 -3.76 1.14
CA ASN A 73 -5.92 -4.60 1.41
C ASN A 73 -6.59 -4.96 0.08
N LEU A 74 -7.19 -6.15 -0.02
CA LEU A 74 -7.74 -6.64 -1.27
C LEU A 74 -9.21 -7.04 -1.13
N ILE A 75 -9.93 -6.90 -2.26
CA ILE A 75 -11.10 -7.74 -2.53
C ILE A 75 -10.68 -8.79 -3.54
N LYS A 76 -11.03 -10.06 -3.26
CA LYS A 76 -10.82 -11.23 -4.13
C LYS A 76 -12.06 -12.11 -4.15
N GLY A 77 -12.13 -13.00 -5.12
CA GLY A 77 -13.13 -14.05 -5.15
C GLY A 77 -14.25 -13.85 -6.17
N LEU A 78 -14.16 -12.87 -7.10
CA LEU A 78 -15.08 -12.81 -8.24
C LEU A 78 -15.02 -14.09 -9.09
N GLY A 79 -13.85 -14.74 -9.15
CA GLY A 79 -13.66 -16.04 -9.81
C GLY A 79 -14.26 -17.24 -9.06
N GLY A 80 -14.78 -17.06 -7.84
CA GLY A 80 -15.46 -18.10 -7.04
C GLY A 80 -14.53 -18.98 -6.20
N ALA A 81 -13.24 -18.68 -6.08
CA ALA A 81 -12.26 -19.52 -5.37
C ALA A 81 -11.79 -18.93 -4.03
N LEU A 82 -12.47 -17.91 -3.50
CA LEU A 82 -12.02 -17.07 -2.39
C LEU A 82 -11.57 -17.85 -1.14
N LEU A 83 -12.26 -18.92 -0.79
CA LEU A 83 -11.92 -19.74 0.39
C LEU A 83 -10.58 -20.45 0.21
N ARG A 84 -10.39 -21.15 -0.92
CA ARG A 84 -9.13 -21.84 -1.23
C ARG A 84 -7.99 -20.82 -1.42
N GLU A 85 -8.25 -19.69 -2.06
CA GLU A 85 -7.28 -18.58 -2.18
C GLU A 85 -6.84 -18.09 -0.80
N LYS A 86 -7.78 -17.90 0.14
CA LYS A 86 -7.45 -17.44 1.49
C LYS A 86 -6.71 -18.49 2.31
N ILE A 87 -7.04 -19.77 2.18
CA ILE A 87 -6.33 -20.87 2.83
C ILE A 87 -4.88 -20.91 2.35
N VAL A 88 -4.65 -20.84 1.03
CA VAL A 88 -3.32 -20.86 0.42
C VAL A 88 -2.54 -19.61 0.84
N ALA A 89 -3.17 -18.43 0.81
CA ALA A 89 -2.55 -17.18 1.26
C ALA A 89 -2.18 -17.20 2.75
N ALA A 90 -3.02 -17.80 3.60
CA ALA A 90 -2.76 -17.92 5.03
C ALA A 90 -1.61 -18.87 5.37
N ALA A 91 -1.39 -19.90 4.54
CA ALA A 91 -0.29 -20.85 4.68
C ALA A 91 1.02 -20.37 4.04
N SER A 92 1.02 -19.20 3.39
CA SER A 92 2.16 -18.68 2.64
C SER A 92 3.02 -17.73 3.47
N HIS A 93 4.34 -17.87 3.36
CA HIS A 93 5.28 -16.90 3.92
C HIS A 93 5.15 -15.53 3.22
N ARG A 94 4.88 -15.54 1.91
CA ARG A 94 4.68 -14.33 1.11
C ARG A 94 3.51 -14.52 0.14
N LEU A 95 2.71 -13.47 -0.02
CA LEU A 95 1.63 -13.39 -1.01
C LEU A 95 1.93 -12.25 -1.98
N ALA A 96 2.43 -12.59 -3.16
CA ALA A 96 2.62 -11.65 -4.26
C ALA A 96 1.33 -11.54 -5.07
N ILE A 97 0.81 -10.33 -5.23
CA ILE A 97 -0.37 -10.05 -6.03
C ILE A 97 0.05 -9.42 -7.36
N VAL A 98 -0.56 -9.87 -8.45
CA VAL A 98 -0.34 -9.34 -9.79
C VAL A 98 -1.66 -8.82 -10.34
N VAL A 99 -1.70 -7.53 -10.69
CA VAL A 99 -2.89 -6.85 -11.20
C VAL A 99 -2.54 -5.87 -12.33
N ASP A 100 -3.54 -5.43 -13.07
CA ASP A 100 -3.44 -4.23 -13.90
C ASP A 100 -3.87 -2.96 -13.12
N GLY A 101 -3.55 -1.79 -13.67
CA GLY A 101 -3.80 -0.51 -13.01
C GLY A 101 -5.28 -0.22 -12.72
N SER A 102 -6.23 -0.88 -13.42
CA SER A 102 -7.68 -0.68 -13.19
C SER A 102 -8.16 -1.27 -11.85
N LYS A 103 -7.36 -2.17 -11.25
CA LYS A 103 -7.68 -2.80 -9.97
C LYS A 103 -7.29 -1.96 -8.76
N LEU A 104 -6.52 -0.89 -8.96
CA LEU A 104 -6.12 0.00 -7.88
C LEU A 104 -7.24 0.98 -7.54
N VAL A 105 -7.65 0.99 -6.27
CA VAL A 105 -8.69 1.87 -5.74
C VAL A 105 -8.19 2.62 -4.51
N ASP A 106 -8.77 3.79 -4.24
CA ASP A 106 -8.48 4.54 -3.01
C ASP A 106 -9.18 3.92 -1.79
N ARG A 107 -10.30 3.23 -2.01
CA ARG A 107 -11.06 2.51 -1.00
C ARG A 107 -11.65 1.24 -1.59
N LEU A 108 -11.60 0.13 -0.85
CA LEU A 108 -12.24 -1.11 -1.25
C LEU A 108 -13.76 -0.93 -1.39
N GLY A 109 -14.38 -1.71 -2.27
CA GLY A 109 -15.80 -1.63 -2.57
C GLY A 109 -16.16 -0.48 -3.50
N THR A 110 -15.19 0.12 -4.21
CA THR A 110 -15.45 1.19 -5.18
C THR A 110 -16.09 0.65 -6.44
N HIS A 111 -15.67 -0.50 -6.93
CA HIS A 111 -16.15 -1.09 -8.19
C HIS A 111 -16.65 -2.52 -8.01
N THR A 112 -16.25 -3.19 -6.93
CA THR A 112 -16.44 -4.63 -6.76
C THR A 112 -17.14 -4.92 -5.44
N PRO A 113 -18.24 -5.69 -5.43
CA PRO A 113 -18.84 -6.18 -4.20
C PRO A 113 -17.87 -7.14 -3.49
N VAL A 114 -18.03 -7.31 -2.19
CA VAL A 114 -17.31 -8.31 -1.40
C VAL A 114 -17.97 -9.67 -1.60
N PRO A 115 -17.34 -10.66 -2.24
CA PRO A 115 -17.86 -12.01 -2.28
C PRO A 115 -17.80 -12.64 -0.89
N VAL A 116 -18.87 -13.28 -0.45
CA VAL A 116 -18.94 -14.01 0.82
C VAL A 116 -19.35 -15.44 0.53
N GLU A 117 -18.49 -16.39 0.85
CA GLU A 117 -18.80 -17.83 0.72
C GLU A 117 -19.62 -18.26 1.93
N VAL A 118 -20.74 -18.91 1.67
CA VAL A 118 -21.73 -19.31 2.68
C VAL A 118 -22.19 -20.74 2.46
N VAL A 119 -22.55 -21.44 3.52
CA VAL A 119 -23.14 -22.78 3.42
C VAL A 119 -24.50 -22.71 2.72
N ALA A 120 -24.84 -23.74 1.94
CA ALA A 120 -26.09 -23.76 1.21
C ALA A 120 -27.32 -23.81 2.14
N PHE A 121 -27.20 -24.51 3.29
CA PHE A 121 -28.24 -24.54 4.29
C PHE A 121 -28.39 -23.19 4.99
N GLY A 122 -29.60 -22.63 5.00
CA GLY A 122 -29.84 -21.33 5.64
C GLY A 122 -29.31 -20.11 4.86
N LEU A 123 -29.13 -20.23 3.53
CA LEU A 123 -28.64 -19.15 2.66
C LEU A 123 -29.38 -17.83 2.88
N GLU A 124 -30.71 -17.86 2.95
CA GLU A 124 -31.55 -16.67 3.10
C GLU A 124 -31.35 -15.99 4.46
N ALA A 125 -31.28 -16.76 5.55
CA ALA A 125 -31.01 -16.21 6.88
C ALA A 125 -29.60 -15.60 6.99
N THR A 126 -28.63 -16.22 6.34
CA THR A 126 -27.26 -15.67 6.26
C THR A 126 -27.24 -14.39 5.42
N ARG A 127 -28.00 -14.34 4.32
CA ARG A 127 -28.13 -13.13 3.49
C ARG A 127 -28.74 -11.99 4.30
N GLU A 128 -29.86 -12.21 4.98
CA GLU A 128 -30.50 -11.20 5.84
C GLU A 128 -29.52 -10.67 6.91
N SER A 129 -28.71 -11.55 7.51
CA SER A 129 -27.72 -11.15 8.50
C SER A 129 -26.62 -10.27 7.88
N LEU A 130 -26.21 -10.51 6.63
CA LEU A 130 -25.27 -9.65 5.89
C LEU A 130 -25.91 -8.31 5.51
N GLU A 131 -27.20 -8.30 5.18
CA GLU A 131 -27.96 -7.08 4.88
C GLU A 131 -28.09 -6.19 6.14
N VAL A 132 -28.25 -6.78 7.32
CA VAL A 132 -28.20 -6.04 8.61
C VAL A 132 -26.85 -5.39 8.86
N LEU A 133 -25.75 -5.94 8.31
CA LEU A 133 -24.43 -5.28 8.34
C LEU A 133 -24.33 -4.07 7.40
N GLY A 134 -25.33 -3.86 6.52
CA GLY A 134 -25.37 -2.76 5.55
C GLY A 134 -25.07 -3.18 4.12
N ALA A 135 -25.01 -4.48 3.81
CA ALA A 135 -24.81 -4.96 2.45
C ALA A 135 -26.09 -4.93 1.62
N SER A 136 -25.95 -4.74 0.30
CA SER A 136 -26.91 -5.27 -0.68
C SER A 136 -26.38 -6.62 -1.14
N ALA A 137 -26.98 -7.74 -0.66
CA ALA A 137 -26.46 -9.08 -0.88
C ALA A 137 -27.25 -9.84 -1.96
N ARG A 138 -26.53 -10.38 -2.96
CA ARG A 138 -27.13 -11.15 -4.06
C ARG A 138 -26.46 -12.49 -4.21
N ALA A 139 -27.27 -13.56 -4.35
CA ALA A 139 -26.73 -14.88 -4.66
C ALA A 139 -26.08 -14.88 -6.05
N ARG A 140 -24.84 -15.37 -6.12
CA ARG A 140 -24.14 -15.47 -7.38
C ARG A 140 -24.79 -16.51 -8.30
N VAL A 141 -24.94 -16.12 -9.56
CA VAL A 141 -25.49 -16.98 -10.63
C VAL A 141 -24.45 -17.13 -11.73
N SER A 142 -24.30 -18.33 -12.27
CA SER A 142 -23.48 -18.62 -13.44
C SER A 142 -24.30 -19.46 -14.41
N SER A 143 -24.38 -19.06 -15.67
CA SER A 143 -25.16 -19.74 -16.71
C SER A 143 -26.62 -20.00 -16.31
N GLY A 144 -27.25 -19.06 -15.60
CA GLY A 144 -28.66 -19.14 -15.16
C GLY A 144 -28.91 -20.03 -13.93
N MET A 145 -27.87 -20.63 -13.36
CA MET A 145 -27.96 -21.47 -12.16
C MET A 145 -27.19 -20.85 -10.99
N THR A 146 -27.61 -21.14 -9.76
CA THR A 146 -26.87 -20.71 -8.56
C THR A 146 -25.45 -21.27 -8.62
N PHE A 147 -24.46 -20.37 -8.46
CA PHE A 147 -23.04 -20.75 -8.46
C PHE A 147 -22.70 -21.64 -7.27
N VAL A 148 -21.92 -22.68 -7.52
CA VAL A 148 -21.42 -23.62 -6.51
C VAL A 148 -19.89 -23.54 -6.51
N THR A 149 -19.29 -23.31 -5.33
CA THR A 149 -17.83 -23.29 -5.19
C THR A 149 -17.21 -24.69 -5.26
N ASP A 150 -15.90 -24.79 -5.46
CA ASP A 150 -15.17 -26.08 -5.40
C ASP A 150 -15.34 -26.80 -4.04
N GLY A 151 -15.78 -26.07 -2.99
CA GLY A 151 -16.11 -26.62 -1.67
C GLY A 151 -17.57 -27.03 -1.49
N GLY A 152 -18.43 -26.87 -2.52
CA GLY A 152 -19.86 -27.20 -2.47
C GLY A 152 -20.74 -26.10 -1.86
N ASN A 153 -20.17 -24.95 -1.50
CA ASN A 153 -20.86 -23.81 -0.90
C ASN A 153 -21.50 -22.88 -1.95
N ARG A 154 -22.09 -21.78 -1.49
CA ARG A 154 -22.67 -20.71 -2.32
C ARG A 154 -21.89 -19.42 -2.11
N ILE A 155 -22.05 -18.45 -3.02
CA ILE A 155 -21.48 -17.12 -2.87
C ILE A 155 -22.61 -16.09 -2.84
N LEU A 156 -22.56 -15.19 -1.87
CA LEU A 156 -23.30 -13.95 -1.82
C LEU A 156 -22.35 -12.81 -2.20
N ASP A 157 -22.67 -12.09 -3.27
CA ASP A 157 -21.98 -10.86 -3.65
C ASP A 157 -22.60 -9.70 -2.86
N CYS A 158 -21.84 -9.18 -1.91
CA CYS A 158 -22.27 -8.20 -0.92
C CYS A 158 -21.71 -6.82 -1.24
N ASP A 159 -22.57 -5.91 -1.71
CA ASP A 159 -22.20 -4.52 -1.95
C ASP A 159 -22.39 -3.72 -0.65
N PHE A 160 -21.29 -3.26 -0.07
CA PHE A 160 -21.22 -2.38 1.10
C PHE A 160 -20.94 -0.92 0.73
N GLY A 161 -20.82 -0.61 -0.58
CA GLY A 161 -20.26 0.64 -1.03
C GLY A 161 -18.78 0.78 -0.62
N ARG A 162 -18.29 2.01 -0.50
CA ARG A 162 -16.88 2.27 -0.11
C ARG A 162 -16.64 1.87 1.34
N ILE A 163 -15.73 0.93 1.53
CA ILE A 163 -15.42 0.34 2.84
C ILE A 163 -14.37 1.20 3.55
N THR A 164 -14.74 1.81 4.66
CA THR A 164 -13.85 2.69 5.44
C THR A 164 -12.94 1.93 6.39
N ASP A 165 -13.36 0.77 6.88
CA ASP A 165 -12.61 -0.10 7.80
C ASP A 165 -12.75 -1.57 7.38
N PRO A 166 -11.92 -2.03 6.42
CA PRO A 166 -11.96 -3.41 5.92
C PRO A 166 -11.73 -4.46 7.01
N ALA A 167 -10.88 -4.17 8.00
CA ALA A 167 -10.55 -5.12 9.06
C ALA A 167 -11.76 -5.38 9.97
N ARG A 168 -12.44 -4.32 10.38
CA ARG A 168 -13.65 -4.42 11.20
C ARG A 168 -14.79 -5.08 10.44
N LEU A 169 -14.92 -4.79 9.14
CA LEU A 169 -15.94 -5.42 8.31
C LEU A 169 -15.68 -6.93 8.15
N GLU A 170 -14.42 -7.34 7.86
CA GLU A 170 -14.02 -8.74 7.77
C GLU A 170 -14.39 -9.49 9.07
N GLU A 171 -14.04 -8.91 10.23
CA GLU A 171 -14.35 -9.48 11.54
C GLU A 171 -15.86 -9.64 11.75
N ARG A 172 -16.67 -8.64 11.42
CA ARG A 172 -18.13 -8.68 11.57
C ARG A 172 -18.75 -9.73 10.67
N ILE A 173 -18.33 -9.83 9.41
CA ILE A 173 -18.80 -10.85 8.46
C ILE A 173 -18.49 -12.25 9.00
N ARG A 174 -17.27 -12.49 9.49
CA ARG A 174 -16.83 -13.81 10.01
C ARG A 174 -17.62 -14.28 11.24
N ARG A 175 -18.28 -13.38 11.97
CA ARG A 175 -19.11 -13.72 13.14
C ARG A 175 -20.52 -14.18 12.76
N ILE A 176 -20.93 -14.04 11.50
CA ILE A 176 -22.26 -14.45 11.05
C ILE A 176 -22.28 -15.97 10.89
N VAL A 177 -23.22 -16.62 11.57
CA VAL A 177 -23.44 -18.06 11.41
C VAL A 177 -23.89 -18.36 9.98
N GLY A 178 -23.28 -19.37 9.35
CA GLY A 178 -23.52 -19.71 7.95
C GLY A 178 -22.48 -19.11 6.99
N VAL A 179 -21.72 -18.09 7.38
CA VAL A 179 -20.57 -17.61 6.63
C VAL A 179 -19.40 -18.58 6.78
N VAL A 180 -18.81 -18.97 5.67
CA VAL A 180 -17.58 -19.77 5.60
C VAL A 180 -16.36 -18.85 5.56
N GLU A 181 -16.34 -17.90 4.59
CA GLU A 181 -15.28 -16.91 4.49
C GLU A 181 -15.72 -15.72 3.61
N SER A 182 -15.00 -14.59 3.75
CA SER A 182 -15.22 -13.38 2.93
C SER A 182 -14.09 -13.16 1.95
N GLY A 183 -14.36 -12.43 0.87
CA GLY A 183 -13.36 -12.00 -0.13
C GLY A 183 -12.53 -10.80 0.30
N LEU A 184 -12.64 -10.33 1.54
CA LEU A 184 -11.73 -9.34 2.11
C LEU A 184 -10.41 -10.00 2.52
N PHE A 185 -9.29 -9.54 1.97
CA PHE A 185 -7.95 -10.00 2.31
C PHE A 185 -7.19 -8.85 2.96
N VAL A 186 -7.39 -8.71 4.25
CA VAL A 186 -6.83 -7.60 5.02
C VAL A 186 -5.39 -7.93 5.42
N SER A 187 -4.46 -7.04 5.04
CA SER A 187 -3.06 -7.10 5.47
C SER A 187 -2.34 -8.41 5.13
N ARG A 188 -2.61 -8.97 3.97
CA ARG A 188 -2.04 -10.24 3.52
C ARG A 188 -1.09 -10.08 2.34
N ALA A 189 -1.37 -9.13 1.43
CA ALA A 189 -0.56 -8.93 0.24
C ALA A 189 0.76 -8.23 0.55
N ASP A 190 1.84 -8.76 -0.03
CA ASP A 190 3.16 -8.16 -0.07
C ASP A 190 4.14 -8.99 -0.90
N PRO A 191 4.62 -8.44 -2.03
CA PRO A 191 4.25 -7.17 -2.69
C PRO A 191 3.03 -7.28 -3.62
N VAL A 192 2.56 -6.13 -4.13
CA VAL A 192 1.65 -6.06 -5.29
C VAL A 192 2.44 -5.58 -6.51
N PHE A 193 2.32 -6.30 -7.61
CA PHE A 193 2.86 -5.91 -8.91
C PHE A 193 1.72 -5.40 -9.79
N VAL A 194 1.86 -4.17 -10.26
CA VAL A 194 0.87 -3.51 -11.11
C VAL A 194 1.44 -3.35 -12.50
N ALA A 195 0.76 -3.89 -13.50
CA ALA A 195 1.11 -3.73 -14.90
C ALA A 195 0.26 -2.63 -15.55
N ASP A 196 0.89 -1.72 -16.26
CA ASP A 196 0.25 -0.69 -17.07
C ASP A 196 1.01 -0.44 -18.38
N ALA A 197 0.60 0.55 -19.18
CA ALA A 197 1.25 0.91 -20.45
C ALA A 197 2.71 1.37 -20.28
N ALA A 198 3.11 1.83 -19.08
CA ALA A 198 4.47 2.28 -18.78
C ALA A 198 5.38 1.15 -18.26
N GLY A 199 4.82 -0.03 -17.97
CA GLY A 199 5.56 -1.20 -17.51
C GLY A 199 4.98 -1.87 -16.27
N VAL A 200 5.83 -2.53 -15.50
CA VAL A 200 5.44 -3.19 -14.25
C VAL A 200 6.00 -2.41 -13.06
N HIS A 201 5.12 -2.07 -12.13
CA HIS A 201 5.46 -1.34 -10.91
C HIS A 201 5.24 -2.24 -9.70
N ARG A 202 6.12 -2.15 -8.71
CA ARG A 202 6.00 -2.85 -7.45
C ARG A 202 5.48 -1.90 -6.39
N LEU A 203 4.44 -2.31 -5.68
CA LEU A 203 3.93 -1.66 -4.48
C LEU A 203 4.20 -2.58 -3.30
N ASP A 204 4.83 -2.03 -2.26
CA ASP A 204 5.06 -2.74 -1.00
C ASP A 204 4.07 -2.23 0.05
N SER A 205 3.50 -3.13 0.85
CA SER A 205 2.59 -2.70 1.91
C SER A 205 3.35 -1.91 2.98
N ALA A 206 2.69 -0.93 3.59
CA ALA A 206 3.22 -0.28 4.78
C ALA A 206 3.56 -1.29 5.91
N ARG A 207 3.06 -2.53 5.81
CA ARG A 207 3.33 -3.66 6.71
C ARG A 207 4.52 -4.54 6.32
N ALA A 208 4.96 -4.54 5.06
CA ALA A 208 6.17 -5.28 4.65
C ALA A 208 7.38 -4.90 5.48
N HIS A 209 7.28 -3.76 6.12
CA HIS A 209 8.29 -3.15 6.97
C HIS A 209 8.04 -3.31 8.47
N ARG A 210 7.17 -4.26 8.90
CA ARG A 210 6.95 -4.52 10.34
C ARG A 210 8.20 -4.97 11.10
N GLY A 211 9.29 -5.26 10.41
CA GLY A 211 10.62 -5.45 10.99
C GLY A 211 11.52 -4.22 10.95
N SER A 212 11.17 -3.22 10.13
CA SER A 212 11.98 -1.99 9.97
C SER A 212 11.09 -0.76 10.17
N PRO A 213 11.47 0.15 11.07
CA PRO A 213 10.69 1.36 11.34
C PRO A 213 10.59 2.24 10.08
N PRO A 214 9.43 2.81 9.78
CA PRO A 214 9.23 3.66 8.60
C PRO A 214 9.95 5.01 8.74
N ILE A 215 10.39 5.55 7.60
CA ILE A 215 10.98 6.88 7.51
C ILE A 215 10.12 7.71 6.57
N LEU A 216 9.50 8.76 7.09
CA LEU A 216 8.65 9.66 6.32
C LEU A 216 9.49 10.71 5.60
N VAL A 217 9.32 10.82 4.30
CA VAL A 217 9.87 11.91 3.48
C VAL A 217 8.72 12.84 3.12
N ILE A 218 8.60 13.96 3.83
CA ILE A 218 7.53 14.94 3.63
C ILE A 218 7.95 15.93 2.56
N MET A 219 7.30 15.87 1.40
CA MET A 219 7.60 16.72 0.26
C MET A 219 6.50 17.75 -0.04
N GLY A 220 6.89 18.76 -0.77
CA GLY A 220 6.03 19.84 -1.26
C GLY A 220 6.83 21.12 -1.51
N VAL A 221 6.23 22.08 -2.19
CA VAL A 221 6.85 23.39 -2.45
C VAL A 221 7.12 24.15 -1.14
N SER A 222 7.93 25.19 -1.21
CA SER A 222 8.11 26.10 -0.05
C SER A 222 6.78 26.73 0.34
N GLY A 223 6.53 26.83 1.64
CA GLY A 223 5.24 27.32 2.16
C GLY A 223 4.13 26.26 2.24
N SER A 224 4.32 25.03 1.80
CA SER A 224 3.31 23.97 1.90
C SER A 224 3.08 23.42 3.32
N GLY A 225 3.79 23.91 4.34
CA GLY A 225 3.60 23.47 5.74
C GLY A 225 4.42 22.24 6.13
N LYS A 226 5.43 21.83 5.35
CA LYS A 226 6.25 20.62 5.61
C LYS A 226 6.78 20.56 7.05
N SER A 227 7.47 21.61 7.51
CA SER A 227 8.07 21.65 8.84
C SER A 227 7.01 21.57 9.95
N THR A 228 5.90 22.29 9.81
CA THR A 228 4.78 22.25 10.76
C THR A 228 4.18 20.86 10.91
N ILE A 229 3.95 20.18 9.78
CA ILE A 229 3.43 18.80 9.77
C ILE A 229 4.47 17.82 10.34
N ALA A 230 5.75 18.00 10.00
CA ALA A 230 6.84 17.17 10.53
C ALA A 230 7.00 17.30 12.04
N GLU A 231 6.93 18.51 12.56
CA GLU A 231 6.96 18.80 14.00
C GLU A 231 5.78 18.18 14.74
N GLU A 232 4.55 18.32 14.20
CA GLU A 232 3.34 17.73 14.75
C GLU A 232 3.44 16.19 14.79
N LEU A 233 3.91 15.58 13.70
CA LEU A 233 4.13 14.13 13.64
C LEU A 233 5.23 13.68 14.61
N SER A 234 6.34 14.42 14.70
CA SER A 234 7.44 14.14 15.63
C SER A 234 6.96 14.17 17.07
N ALA A 235 6.17 15.20 17.44
CA ALA A 235 5.60 15.33 18.78
C ALA A 235 4.66 14.17 19.15
N ARG A 236 3.82 13.71 18.20
CA ARG A 236 2.85 12.65 18.43
C ARG A 236 3.45 11.25 18.42
N LEU A 237 4.42 11.00 17.52
CA LEU A 237 5.01 9.68 17.31
C LEU A 237 6.27 9.46 18.16
N GLY A 238 6.88 10.52 18.69
CA GLY A 238 8.18 10.47 19.36
C GLY A 238 9.33 10.13 18.40
N TRP A 239 9.16 10.39 17.08
CA TRP A 239 10.16 10.05 16.08
C TRP A 239 11.13 11.21 15.85
N PRO A 240 12.45 10.91 15.60
CA PRO A 240 13.41 11.92 15.22
C PRO A 240 12.95 12.65 13.95
N PHE A 241 13.10 13.97 13.97
CA PHE A 241 12.82 14.84 12.84
C PHE A 241 14.08 15.55 12.37
N GLU A 242 14.27 15.64 11.05
CA GLU A 242 15.31 16.43 10.40
C GLU A 242 14.71 17.38 9.38
N GLU A 243 15.08 18.64 9.45
CA GLU A 243 14.74 19.63 8.42
C GLU A 243 15.73 19.48 7.25
N GLY A 244 15.24 18.97 6.09
CA GLY A 244 16.11 18.69 4.95
C GLY A 244 16.82 19.92 4.40
N ASP A 245 16.24 21.11 4.57
CA ASP A 245 16.90 22.35 4.13
C ASP A 245 18.17 22.68 4.95
N SER A 246 18.30 22.17 6.19
CA SER A 246 19.50 22.28 7.02
C SER A 246 20.70 21.52 6.44
N LEU A 247 20.42 20.52 5.59
CA LEU A 247 21.45 19.66 4.98
C LEU A 247 22.09 20.26 3.73
N HIS A 248 21.69 21.48 3.29
CA HIS A 248 22.30 22.12 2.14
C HIS A 248 23.79 22.42 2.40
N PRO A 249 24.67 22.22 1.40
CA PRO A 249 26.02 22.72 1.45
C PRO A 249 26.06 24.27 1.60
N GLU A 250 27.12 24.81 2.22
CA GLU A 250 27.28 26.25 2.38
C GLU A 250 27.21 27.00 1.04
N SER A 251 27.75 26.42 -0.03
CA SER A 251 27.67 26.98 -1.38
C SER A 251 26.22 27.15 -1.87
N ASN A 252 25.34 26.23 -1.54
CA ASN A 252 23.93 26.32 -1.88
C ASN A 252 23.23 27.39 -1.04
N ILE A 253 23.52 27.42 0.26
CA ILE A 253 22.99 28.43 1.18
C ILE A 253 23.38 29.83 0.68
N ALA A 254 24.64 30.06 0.29
CA ALA A 254 25.08 31.33 -0.27
C ALA A 254 24.34 31.72 -1.55
N LYS A 255 24.10 30.78 -2.48
CA LYS A 255 23.29 31.02 -3.69
C LYS A 255 21.86 31.40 -3.36
N MET A 256 21.24 30.64 -2.44
CA MET A 256 19.84 30.90 -2.02
C MET A 256 19.69 32.28 -1.36
N HIS A 257 20.64 32.68 -0.51
CA HIS A 257 20.66 34.02 0.08
C HIS A 257 20.83 35.13 -0.97
N ALA A 258 21.59 34.85 -2.03
CA ALA A 258 21.76 35.78 -3.14
C ALA A 258 20.56 35.79 -4.12
N GLY A 259 19.52 34.99 -3.87
CA GLY A 259 18.36 34.87 -4.75
C GLY A 259 18.66 34.09 -6.06
N ILE A 260 19.76 33.35 -6.10
CA ILE A 260 20.19 32.59 -7.29
C ILE A 260 19.57 31.19 -7.23
N PRO A 261 18.77 30.77 -8.23
CA PRO A 261 18.21 29.42 -8.28
C PRO A 261 19.30 28.35 -8.33
N LEU A 262 19.09 27.28 -7.57
CA LEU A 262 20.00 26.11 -7.60
C LEU A 262 19.76 25.29 -8.89
N THR A 263 20.84 24.90 -9.54
CA THR A 263 20.83 23.92 -10.63
C THR A 263 20.69 22.49 -10.10
N ASP A 264 20.41 21.53 -10.99
CA ASP A 264 20.37 20.10 -10.62
C ASP A 264 21.73 19.62 -10.06
N ALA A 265 22.83 20.12 -10.62
CA ALA A 265 24.19 19.83 -10.12
C ALA A 265 24.44 20.38 -8.70
N ASP A 266 23.91 21.57 -8.39
CA ASP A 266 23.99 22.15 -7.05
C ASP A 266 23.17 21.33 -6.03
N ARG A 267 22.05 20.75 -6.46
CA ARG A 267 21.13 19.99 -5.59
C ARG A 267 21.66 18.59 -5.27
N LEU A 268 22.43 17.97 -6.17
CA LEU A 268 22.86 16.59 -6.02
C LEU A 268 23.55 16.30 -4.68
N PRO A 269 24.55 17.07 -4.21
CA PRO A 269 25.19 16.82 -2.92
C PRO A 269 24.24 16.98 -1.72
N TRP A 270 23.23 17.83 -1.84
CA TRP A 270 22.19 17.97 -0.84
C TRP A 270 21.25 16.76 -0.80
N LEU A 271 20.78 16.28 -1.97
CA LEU A 271 19.92 15.09 -2.07
C LEU A 271 20.66 13.85 -1.53
N GLU A 272 21.97 13.74 -1.78
CA GLU A 272 22.80 12.67 -1.22
C GLU A 272 22.88 12.74 0.32
N ARG A 273 22.94 13.93 0.91
CA ARG A 273 22.91 14.10 2.37
C ARG A 273 21.56 13.72 2.96
N VAL A 274 20.44 14.08 2.29
CA VAL A 274 19.10 13.65 2.67
C VAL A 274 19.00 12.12 2.64
N ALA A 275 19.48 11.50 1.56
CA ALA A 275 19.54 10.04 1.41
C ALA A 275 20.42 9.38 2.49
N ALA A 276 21.57 9.95 2.79
CA ALA A 276 22.47 9.46 3.85
C ALA A 276 21.84 9.54 5.24
N TRP A 277 21.06 10.59 5.54
CA TRP A 277 20.32 10.66 6.80
C TRP A 277 19.29 9.52 6.91
N ILE A 278 18.56 9.24 5.83
CA ILE A 278 17.60 8.11 5.76
C ILE A 278 18.35 6.79 5.99
N ASP A 279 19.49 6.57 5.33
CA ASP A 279 20.31 5.37 5.51
C ASP A 279 20.85 5.25 6.95
N GLY A 280 21.15 6.38 7.60
CA GLY A 280 21.51 6.42 9.02
C GLY A 280 20.41 5.96 9.95
N GLN A 281 19.13 6.33 9.71
CA GLN A 281 17.99 5.85 10.48
C GLN A 281 17.76 4.35 10.23
N ARG A 282 17.85 3.90 8.98
CA ARG A 282 17.77 2.47 8.60
C ARG A 282 18.82 1.63 9.32
N ALA A 283 20.06 2.06 9.32
CA ALA A 283 21.15 1.35 10.00
C ALA A 283 20.92 1.21 11.50
N LYS A 284 20.34 2.23 12.14
CA LYS A 284 19.93 2.23 13.56
C LYS A 284 18.65 1.46 13.82
N LYS A 285 17.93 1.03 12.78
CA LYS A 285 16.57 0.45 12.88
C LYS A 285 15.63 1.38 13.64
N GLN A 286 15.70 2.68 13.37
CA GLN A 286 14.87 3.70 13.99
C GLN A 286 13.93 4.35 12.96
N PRO A 287 12.72 4.72 13.36
CA PRO A 287 11.85 5.52 12.52
C PRO A 287 12.45 6.92 12.36
N GLY A 288 11.92 7.69 11.41
CA GLY A 288 12.34 9.07 11.25
C GLY A 288 11.39 9.88 10.38
N ILE A 289 11.52 11.20 10.46
CA ILE A 289 10.78 12.14 9.64
C ILE A 289 11.81 13.10 9.04
N ILE A 290 11.78 13.29 7.74
CA ILE A 290 12.61 14.29 7.08
C ILE A 290 11.77 15.09 6.10
N THR A 291 11.95 16.42 6.10
CA THR A 291 11.36 17.28 5.09
C THR A 291 12.29 17.44 3.91
N CYS A 292 11.74 17.51 2.70
CA CYS A 292 12.51 17.81 1.50
C CYS A 292 11.59 18.33 0.41
N SER A 293 11.97 19.38 -0.33
CA SER A 293 11.13 19.84 -1.44
C SER A 293 10.95 18.78 -2.51
N ALA A 294 11.99 18.00 -2.86
CA ALA A 294 11.97 16.82 -3.73
C ALA A 294 11.11 16.97 -5.01
N LEU A 295 11.18 18.15 -5.67
CA LEU A 295 10.25 18.61 -6.69
C LEU A 295 10.24 17.76 -7.97
N LYS A 296 11.39 17.19 -8.36
CA LYS A 296 11.51 16.34 -9.54
C LYS A 296 11.46 14.86 -9.16
N ARG A 297 10.96 14.04 -10.05
CA ARG A 297 10.99 12.58 -9.90
C ARG A 297 12.42 12.05 -9.74
N SER A 298 13.37 12.61 -10.51
CA SER A 298 14.78 12.23 -10.40
C SER A 298 15.37 12.50 -9.01
N TYR A 299 14.92 13.56 -8.32
CA TYR A 299 15.35 13.84 -6.94
C TYR A 299 14.78 12.81 -5.97
N ARG A 300 13.49 12.47 -6.12
CA ARG A 300 12.84 11.46 -5.29
C ARG A 300 13.47 10.08 -5.49
N GLN A 301 13.90 9.76 -6.72
CA GLN A 301 14.64 8.53 -6.99
C GLN A 301 15.97 8.45 -6.24
N ILE A 302 16.69 9.56 -6.06
CA ILE A 302 17.93 9.62 -5.27
C ILE A 302 17.64 9.43 -3.79
N ILE A 303 16.59 10.07 -3.28
CA ILE A 303 16.25 10.08 -1.85
C ILE A 303 15.65 8.75 -1.41
N ILE A 304 14.68 8.24 -2.17
CA ILE A 304 13.90 7.05 -1.82
C ILE A 304 14.50 5.80 -2.47
N GLY A 305 14.70 5.81 -3.79
CA GLY A 305 15.36 4.74 -4.55
C GLY A 305 15.06 3.33 -4.03
N ASP A 306 16.10 2.59 -3.66
CA ASP A 306 16.02 1.24 -3.09
C ASP A 306 15.86 1.23 -1.55
N ARG A 307 15.24 2.26 -0.98
CA ARG A 307 14.98 2.40 0.47
C ARG A 307 13.53 2.08 0.79
N PRO A 308 13.19 0.82 0.93
CA PRO A 308 11.79 0.38 1.10
C PRO A 308 11.15 0.87 2.41
N GLU A 309 11.91 1.32 3.40
CA GLU A 309 11.40 1.94 4.63
C GLU A 309 10.99 3.40 4.43
N ALA A 310 11.53 4.07 3.40
CA ALA A 310 11.19 5.46 3.09
C ALA A 310 9.79 5.55 2.46
N ARG A 311 8.95 6.44 3.01
CA ARG A 311 7.56 6.67 2.59
C ARG A 311 7.40 8.11 2.14
N LEU A 312 6.95 8.30 0.92
CA LEU A 312 6.70 9.62 0.37
C LEU A 312 5.35 10.16 0.85
N VAL A 313 5.38 11.32 1.49
CA VAL A 313 4.18 12.09 1.85
C VAL A 313 4.20 13.37 1.04
N TYR A 314 3.25 13.54 0.13
CA TYR A 314 3.13 14.73 -0.71
C TYR A 314 2.08 15.67 -0.15
N LEU A 315 2.53 16.83 0.33
CA LEU A 315 1.65 17.92 0.74
C LEU A 315 1.20 18.71 -0.50
N ARG A 316 0.02 18.38 -1.01
CA ARG A 316 -0.57 19.11 -2.14
C ARG A 316 -1.13 20.42 -1.64
N SER A 317 -0.67 21.54 -2.21
CA SER A 317 -1.09 22.88 -1.82
C SER A 317 -1.57 23.66 -3.03
N GLY A 318 -2.73 24.32 -2.92
CA GLY A 318 -3.19 25.30 -3.90
C GLY A 318 -2.29 26.55 -3.91
N ARG A 319 -2.20 27.24 -5.04
CA ARG A 319 -1.36 28.46 -5.18
C ARG A 319 -1.74 29.54 -4.17
N ASP A 320 -3.02 29.71 -3.91
CA ASP A 320 -3.53 30.75 -2.99
C ASP A 320 -3.09 30.48 -1.55
N LEU A 321 -3.16 29.23 -1.10
CA LEU A 321 -2.70 28.80 0.23
C LEU A 321 -1.20 29.02 0.41
N ILE A 322 -0.39 28.74 -0.61
CA ILE A 322 1.05 28.95 -0.57
C ILE A 322 1.37 30.44 -0.41
N ALA A 323 0.67 31.29 -1.15
CA ALA A 323 0.82 32.76 -1.08
C ALA A 323 0.46 33.29 0.32
N GLU A 324 -0.62 32.80 0.91
CA GLU A 324 -1.08 33.17 2.26
C GLU A 324 -0.07 32.75 3.34
N HIS A 325 0.42 31.51 3.29
CA HIS A 325 1.41 31.01 4.26
C HIS A 325 2.75 31.74 4.17
N LEU A 326 3.15 32.19 2.99
CA LEU A 326 4.39 32.96 2.82
C LEU A 326 4.22 34.42 3.32
N ALA A 327 3.05 35.01 3.16
CA ALA A 327 2.75 36.36 3.66
C ALA A 327 2.73 36.43 5.20
N GLY A 328 2.35 35.32 5.87
CA GLY A 328 2.30 35.22 7.34
C GLY A 328 3.63 34.91 8.05
N ARG A 329 4.70 34.57 7.33
CA ARG A 329 5.99 34.21 7.93
C ARG A 329 6.89 35.43 8.14
N HIS A 330 7.14 35.77 9.41
CA HIS A 330 8.18 36.72 9.81
C HIS A 330 9.56 36.04 9.87
N GLY A 331 10.51 36.45 9.01
CA GLY A 331 11.92 36.06 9.14
C GLY A 331 12.51 35.18 8.05
N HIS A 332 11.75 34.60 7.14
CA HIS A 332 12.26 33.89 5.94
C HIS A 332 11.62 34.48 4.70
N PHE A 333 12.28 35.47 4.12
CA PHE A 333 11.84 36.08 2.85
C PHE A 333 12.26 35.21 1.69
N MET A 334 11.35 34.37 1.17
CA MET A 334 11.53 33.72 -0.12
C MET A 334 11.02 34.65 -1.21
N PRO A 335 11.88 35.12 -2.14
CA PRO A 335 11.42 35.93 -3.26
C PRO A 335 10.34 35.20 -4.08
N ALA A 336 9.29 35.92 -4.49
CA ALA A 336 8.19 35.37 -5.28
C ALA A 336 8.69 34.63 -6.56
N ALA A 337 9.76 35.10 -7.15
CA ALA A 337 10.40 34.43 -8.31
C ALA A 337 10.92 33.03 -8.01
N LEU A 338 11.46 32.79 -6.81
CA LEU A 338 11.92 31.45 -6.40
C LEU A 338 10.74 30.51 -6.13
N LEU A 339 9.65 31.00 -5.61
CA LEU A 339 8.43 30.20 -5.44
C LEU A 339 7.85 29.78 -6.79
N GLN A 340 7.73 30.72 -7.74
CA GLN A 340 7.23 30.41 -9.08
C GLN A 340 8.13 29.36 -9.75
N SER A 341 9.44 29.49 -9.62
CA SER A 341 10.40 28.49 -10.12
C SER A 341 10.19 27.09 -9.51
N GLN A 342 9.82 27.02 -8.22
CA GLN A 342 9.52 25.73 -7.58
C GLN A 342 8.22 25.11 -8.11
N ILE A 343 7.17 25.92 -8.31
CA ILE A 343 5.91 25.47 -8.87
C ILE A 343 6.11 24.98 -10.32
N ASP A 344 6.88 25.70 -11.12
CA ASP A 344 7.17 25.33 -12.50
C ASP A 344 8.08 24.09 -12.61
N THR A 345 8.86 23.81 -11.56
CA THR A 345 9.75 22.64 -11.48
C THR A 345 9.05 21.41 -10.91
N LEU A 346 7.91 21.58 -10.24
CA LEU A 346 7.23 20.50 -9.55
C LEU A 346 6.67 19.49 -10.55
N GLU A 347 7.23 18.31 -10.52
CA GLU A 347 6.65 17.09 -11.08
C GLU A 347 5.85 16.41 -9.98
N GLU A 348 4.52 16.52 -10.01
CA GLU A 348 3.69 15.84 -8.99
C GLU A 348 4.01 14.35 -8.97
N PRO A 349 4.17 13.75 -7.78
CA PRO A 349 4.39 12.31 -7.68
C PRO A 349 3.23 11.55 -8.28
N ASP A 350 3.56 10.59 -9.13
CA ASP A 350 2.56 9.72 -9.76
C ASP A 350 2.37 8.40 -8.98
N GLN A 351 1.43 7.58 -9.46
CA GLN A 351 1.07 6.31 -8.84
C GLN A 351 2.25 5.32 -8.72
N ARG A 352 3.29 5.48 -9.53
CA ARG A 352 4.48 4.61 -9.54
C ARG A 352 5.40 4.88 -8.34
N GLU A 353 5.24 6.04 -7.71
CA GLU A 353 6.00 6.45 -6.53
C GLU A 353 5.23 6.16 -5.23
N ASP A 354 4.00 5.66 -5.32
CA ASP A 354 3.10 5.32 -4.20
C ASP A 354 3.07 6.40 -3.09
N PRO A 355 2.84 7.70 -3.45
CA PRO A 355 2.82 8.77 -2.47
C PRO A 355 1.55 8.74 -1.65
N LEU A 356 1.65 8.97 -0.35
CA LEU A 356 0.52 9.48 0.40
C LEU A 356 0.33 10.95 0.04
N THR A 357 -0.69 11.27 -0.73
CA THR A 357 -1.03 12.65 -1.06
C THR A 357 -2.08 13.18 -0.07
N VAL A 358 -1.75 14.25 0.62
CA VAL A 358 -2.62 14.91 1.60
C VAL A 358 -2.84 16.38 1.23
N ASP A 359 -4.01 16.91 1.57
CA ASP A 359 -4.34 18.32 1.36
C ASP A 359 -3.69 19.18 2.44
N ALA A 360 -2.72 20.01 2.06
CA ALA A 360 -2.03 20.92 2.98
C ALA A 360 -2.90 22.09 3.47
N GLY A 361 -4.09 22.31 2.90
CA GLY A 361 -5.06 23.30 3.37
C GLY A 361 -5.82 22.88 4.62
N ALA A 362 -5.78 21.62 4.99
CA ALA A 362 -6.39 21.14 6.22
C ALA A 362 -5.55 21.54 7.46
N PRO A 363 -6.15 21.63 8.65
CA PRO A 363 -5.40 21.88 9.90
C PRO A 363 -4.28 20.83 10.11
N ALA A 364 -3.11 21.25 10.59
CA ALA A 364 -1.94 20.39 10.76
C ALA A 364 -2.24 19.11 11.55
N ALA A 365 -3.05 19.21 12.61
CA ALA A 365 -3.50 18.08 13.40
C ALA A 365 -4.27 17.05 12.57
N HIS A 366 -5.14 17.50 11.66
CA HIS A 366 -5.92 16.62 10.77
C HIS A 366 -5.05 15.92 9.74
N VAL A 367 -4.12 16.67 9.14
CA VAL A 367 -3.12 16.09 8.20
C VAL A 367 -2.26 15.04 8.89
N ALA A 368 -1.82 15.32 10.12
CA ALA A 368 -1.06 14.35 10.92
C ALA A 368 -1.88 13.09 11.24
N ASP A 369 -3.18 13.22 11.57
CA ASP A 369 -4.07 12.07 11.77
C ASP A 369 -4.21 11.20 10.51
N GLU A 370 -4.28 11.82 9.34
CA GLU A 370 -4.35 11.12 8.07
C GLU A 370 -3.08 10.34 7.78
N ILE A 371 -1.90 10.96 7.99
CA ILE A 371 -0.60 10.33 7.82
C ILE A 371 -0.44 9.17 8.81
N ILE A 372 -0.80 9.35 10.08
CA ILE A 372 -0.71 8.29 11.10
C ILE A 372 -1.62 7.11 10.76
N ARG A 373 -2.85 7.36 10.28
CA ARG A 373 -3.75 6.31 9.80
C ARG A 373 -3.16 5.54 8.61
N PHE A 374 -2.56 6.24 7.65
CA PHE A 374 -1.88 5.64 6.50
C PHE A 374 -0.75 4.69 6.92
N LEU A 375 0.03 5.06 7.93
CA LEU A 375 1.11 4.21 8.43
C LEU A 375 0.60 2.90 9.04
N GLY A 376 -0.72 2.71 9.17
CA GLY A 376 -1.29 1.54 9.84
C GLY A 376 -0.81 1.47 11.28
N ALA A 377 -0.38 2.60 11.80
CA ALA A 377 0.04 2.72 13.17
C ALA A 377 -1.20 2.64 14.07
N SER A 378 -1.51 1.43 14.53
CA SER A 378 -1.67 1.31 15.96
C SER A 378 -0.33 1.77 16.55
N ALA A 379 -0.17 3.08 16.74
CA ALA A 379 0.90 3.63 17.53
C ALA A 379 0.68 3.06 18.93
N THR A 380 1.38 1.97 19.25
CA THR A 380 1.65 1.63 20.62
C THR A 380 2.48 2.80 21.12
N VAL A 381 1.80 3.75 21.76
CA VAL A 381 2.43 4.75 22.60
C VAL A 381 3.35 3.94 23.51
N VAL A 382 4.64 4.10 23.32
CA VAL A 382 5.62 3.66 24.31
C VAL A 382 5.39 4.53 25.51
N GLN A 383 4.51 4.08 26.41
CA GLN A 383 4.40 4.68 27.74
C GLN A 383 5.78 4.57 28.35
N GLY A 384 6.35 5.75 28.59
CA GLY A 384 7.62 5.88 29.27
C GLY A 384 7.62 5.02 30.53
N VAL A 385 8.59 4.12 30.61
CA VAL A 385 8.92 3.42 31.83
C VAL A 385 9.31 4.50 32.84
N SER A 386 8.37 4.83 33.72
CA SER A 386 8.61 5.65 34.90
C SER A 386 9.61 4.89 35.75
N ALA A 387 10.84 5.34 35.77
CA ALA A 387 11.81 4.91 36.74
C ALA A 387 11.32 5.36 38.11
N HIS A 388 10.86 4.43 38.92
CA HIS A 388 10.75 4.67 40.35
C HIS A 388 12.14 4.51 40.96
N PRO A 389 12.61 5.48 41.76
CA PRO A 389 13.79 5.32 42.58
C PRO A 389 13.37 4.62 43.88
N ASN A 390 14.07 3.56 44.23
CA ASN A 390 14.35 3.16 45.59
C ASN A 390 15.74 2.56 45.65
#